data_edca8e6243b9de55c5f9d3b6ba4ecc2c
#
_entry.id   edca8e6243b9de55c5f9d3b6ba4ecc2c
#
_cell.length_a   1.000
_cell.length_b   1.000
_cell.length_c   1.000
_cell.angle_alpha   90.00
_cell.angle_beta   90.00
_cell.angle_gamma   90.00
#
_symmetry.space_group_name_H-M   'P 1'
#
loop_
_entity.id
_entity.type
_entity.pdbx_description
1 polymer ?
#
loop_
_entity_poly.entity_id
_entity_poly.type
_entity_poly.pdbx_seq_one_letter_code
_entity_poly.pdbx_strand_id
1 'polypeptide(L)'
;MNKSQAIHNFWSGFGLTAYDETTVPDDAKMPYITYGVSTDSIGNPISLSGSLWYCTNSWKDISDKAEEIAEAIVTMDPPAIELDTGRLYITKGNPFAQRMTDEDRTVRRMYINLRAEYLTNY
;
A
#
# COMPACT_ATOMS: atom_id res chain seq x y z
N MET A 1 15.83 -9.83 -0.38
CA MET A 1 14.58 -9.71 0.39
C MET A 1 13.47 -10.47 -0.32
N ASN A 2 12.71 -11.29 0.38
CA ASN A 2 11.60 -12.02 -0.24
C ASN A 2 10.42 -11.06 -0.53
N LYS A 3 9.40 -11.56 -1.24
CA LYS A 3 8.26 -10.73 -1.65
C LYS A 3 7.53 -10.12 -0.47
N SER A 4 7.25 -10.91 0.57
CA SER A 4 6.51 -10.42 1.73
C SER A 4 7.26 -9.33 2.48
N GLN A 5 8.56 -9.50 2.69
CA GLN A 5 9.38 -8.49 3.34
C GLN A 5 9.50 -7.22 2.51
N ALA A 6 9.66 -7.35 1.20
CA ALA A 6 9.79 -6.21 0.30
C ALA A 6 8.50 -5.39 0.27
N ILE A 7 7.35 -6.04 0.22
CA ILE A 7 6.05 -5.37 0.25
C ILE A 7 5.82 -4.69 1.59
N HIS A 8 6.16 -5.35 2.69
CA HIS A 8 6.07 -4.75 4.02
C HIS A 8 6.94 -3.49 4.11
N ASN A 9 8.19 -3.57 3.65
CA ASN A 9 9.11 -2.43 3.69
C ASN A 9 8.62 -1.28 2.81
N PHE A 10 8.04 -1.58 1.66
CA PHE A 10 7.46 -0.56 0.80
C PHE A 10 6.38 0.24 1.56
N TRP A 11 5.40 -0.46 2.14
CA TRP A 11 4.32 0.22 2.85
C TRP A 11 4.78 0.90 4.14
N SER A 12 5.83 0.38 4.78
CA SER A 12 6.39 0.98 5.99
C SER A 12 7.16 2.27 5.72
N GLY A 13 7.46 2.58 4.48
CA GLY A 13 8.27 3.73 4.10
C GLY A 13 7.55 5.06 4.11
N PHE A 14 6.27 5.11 4.49
CA PHE A 14 5.46 6.33 4.42
C PHE A 14 5.22 6.98 5.77
N GLY A 15 6.00 6.62 6.78
CA GLY A 15 5.91 7.26 8.09
C GLY A 15 4.79 6.75 8.99
N LEU A 16 4.09 5.71 8.59
CA LEU A 16 3.04 5.06 9.38
C LEU A 16 3.43 3.61 9.63
N THR A 17 2.97 3.03 10.74
CA THR A 17 3.14 1.61 10.97
C THR A 17 2.31 0.84 9.94
N ALA A 18 2.92 -0.14 9.29
CA ALA A 18 2.25 -0.96 8.30
C ALA A 18 2.05 -2.37 8.84
N TYR A 19 0.84 -2.90 8.65
CA TYR A 19 0.47 -4.25 9.07
C TYR A 19 -0.05 -5.04 7.89
N ASP A 20 0.27 -6.33 7.84
CA ASP A 20 -0.45 -7.27 6.98
C ASP A 20 -1.92 -7.27 7.42
N GLU A 21 -2.85 -7.14 6.48
CA GLU A 21 -4.28 -7.01 6.79
C GLU A 21 -4.85 -8.23 7.54
N THR A 22 -4.16 -9.37 7.47
CA THR A 22 -4.58 -10.59 8.15
C THR A 22 -4.05 -10.71 9.58
N THR A 23 -3.15 -9.84 9.99
CA THR A 23 -2.46 -9.94 11.29
C THR A 23 -2.36 -8.61 12.03
N VAL A 24 -3.37 -7.76 11.89
CA VAL A 24 -3.40 -6.47 12.61
C VAL A 24 -3.61 -6.74 14.10
N PRO A 25 -2.71 -6.26 15.00
CA PRO A 25 -2.91 -6.42 16.43
C PRO A 25 -4.18 -5.71 16.94
N ASP A 26 -4.85 -6.28 17.92
CA ASP A 26 -6.06 -5.68 18.49
C ASP A 26 -5.80 -4.31 19.13
N ASP A 27 -4.58 -4.08 19.59
CA ASP A 27 -4.17 -2.82 20.23
C ASP A 27 -3.51 -1.84 19.25
N ALA A 28 -3.57 -2.11 17.96
CA ALA A 28 -3.01 -1.21 16.94
C ALA A 28 -3.69 0.16 17.01
N LYS A 29 -2.87 1.21 16.96
CA LYS A 29 -3.35 2.59 17.07
C LYS A 29 -3.26 3.30 15.73
N MET A 30 -4.35 3.95 15.34
CA MET A 30 -4.38 4.80 14.15
C MET A 30 -3.57 6.07 14.39
N PRO A 31 -2.96 6.63 13.35
CA PRO A 31 -3.02 6.16 11.96
C PRO A 31 -2.10 4.99 11.68
N TYR A 32 -2.54 4.10 10.80
CA TYR A 32 -1.71 2.99 10.33
C TYR A 32 -2.12 2.60 8.91
N ILE A 33 -1.31 1.76 8.27
CA ILE A 33 -1.58 1.20 6.96
C ILE A 33 -1.78 -0.30 7.10
N THR A 34 -2.81 -0.84 6.45
CA THR A 34 -2.94 -2.28 6.25
C THR A 34 -2.72 -2.59 4.78
N TYR A 35 -2.10 -3.72 4.47
CA TYR A 35 -1.82 -4.09 3.10
C TYR A 35 -2.07 -5.57 2.87
N GLY A 36 -2.36 -5.92 1.62
CA GLY A 36 -2.46 -7.30 1.19
C GLY A 36 -1.22 -7.74 0.45
N VAL A 37 -0.96 -9.03 0.48
CA VAL A 37 0.12 -9.65 -0.30
C VAL A 37 -0.52 -10.62 -1.29
N SER A 38 -0.25 -10.40 -2.56
CA SER A 38 -0.69 -11.32 -3.61
C SER A 38 0.45 -11.61 -4.57
N THR A 39 0.38 -12.77 -5.20
CA THR A 39 1.39 -13.20 -6.16
C THR A 39 0.69 -13.77 -7.39
N ASP A 40 1.36 -13.66 -8.54
CA ASP A 40 0.87 -14.21 -9.78
C ASP A 40 2.05 -14.59 -10.66
N SER A 41 1.75 -15.13 -11.83
CA SER A 41 2.76 -15.51 -12.81
C SER A 41 3.55 -14.30 -13.33
N ILE A 42 4.76 -14.55 -13.81
CA ILE A 42 5.57 -13.52 -14.45
C ILE A 42 4.78 -12.87 -15.56
N GLY A 43 4.80 -11.55 -15.61
CA GLY A 43 4.17 -10.78 -16.67
C GLY A 43 2.70 -10.50 -16.47
N ASN A 44 2.06 -11.12 -15.47
CA ASN A 44 0.65 -10.85 -15.21
C ASN A 44 0.54 -9.72 -14.18
N PRO A 45 -0.18 -8.63 -14.52
CA PRO A 45 -0.40 -7.55 -13.55
C PRO A 45 -1.26 -8.02 -12.39
N ILE A 46 -0.95 -7.51 -11.21
CA ILE A 46 -1.74 -7.76 -10.00
C ILE A 46 -2.10 -6.42 -9.37
N SER A 47 -3.09 -6.43 -8.49
CA SER A 47 -3.36 -5.30 -7.62
C SER A 47 -2.51 -5.42 -6.37
N LEU A 48 -1.72 -4.39 -6.10
CA LEU A 48 -0.99 -4.26 -4.85
C LEU A 48 -1.74 -3.21 -4.05
N SER A 49 -2.51 -3.63 -3.07
CA SER A 49 -3.44 -2.73 -2.40
C SER A 49 -3.09 -2.54 -0.94
N GLY A 50 -3.45 -1.37 -0.44
CA GLY A 50 -3.36 -1.05 0.97
C GLY A 50 -4.50 -0.16 1.38
N SER A 51 -4.68 0.02 2.67
CA SER A 51 -5.66 0.95 3.21
C SER A 51 -5.00 1.83 4.24
N LEU A 52 -5.32 3.12 4.18
CA LEU A 52 -4.98 4.08 5.22
C LEU A 52 -6.11 4.14 6.23
N TRP A 53 -5.78 4.15 7.50
CA TRP A 53 -6.75 4.20 8.59
C TRP A 53 -6.39 5.34 9.53
N TYR A 54 -7.31 6.29 9.67
CA TYR A 54 -7.13 7.46 10.54
C TYR A 54 -8.32 7.61 11.48
N CYS A 55 -8.03 7.92 12.73
CA CYS A 55 -9.04 8.25 13.74
C CYS A 55 -9.26 9.76 13.74
N THR A 56 -10.19 10.22 12.91
CA THR A 56 -10.46 11.65 12.71
C THR A 56 -11.80 11.85 12.05
N ASN A 57 -12.37 13.04 12.19
CA ASN A 57 -13.58 13.44 11.48
C ASN A 57 -13.29 14.13 10.15
N SER A 58 -12.03 14.42 9.86
CA SER A 58 -11.59 15.14 8.66
C SER A 58 -10.97 14.20 7.66
N TRP A 59 -11.10 14.54 6.38
CA TRP A 59 -10.42 13.82 5.30
C TRP A 59 -9.06 14.42 4.95
N LYS A 60 -8.65 15.48 5.66
CA LYS A 60 -7.44 16.23 5.29
C LYS A 60 -6.17 15.38 5.42
N ASP A 61 -5.90 14.85 6.61
CA ASP A 61 -4.64 14.15 6.87
C ASP A 61 -4.53 12.87 6.06
N ILE A 62 -5.61 12.13 5.93
CA ILE A 62 -5.62 10.89 5.15
C ILE A 62 -5.43 11.17 3.65
N SER A 63 -6.03 12.26 3.16
CA SER A 63 -5.87 12.67 1.76
C SER A 63 -4.45 13.15 1.47
N ASP A 64 -3.86 13.90 2.41
CA ASP A 64 -2.48 14.35 2.29
C ASP A 64 -1.52 13.16 2.24
N LYS A 65 -1.77 12.15 3.06
CA LYS A 65 -0.96 10.93 3.04
C LYS A 65 -1.11 10.16 1.73
N ALA A 66 -2.31 10.08 1.20
CA ALA A 66 -2.54 9.42 -0.10
C ALA A 66 -1.78 10.15 -1.22
N GLU A 67 -1.76 11.47 -1.21
CA GLU A 67 -1.00 12.24 -2.19
C GLU A 67 0.50 12.06 -2.02
N GLU A 68 1.00 11.97 -0.79
CA GLU A 68 2.40 11.67 -0.51
C GLU A 68 2.80 10.33 -1.13
N ILE A 69 1.96 9.32 -0.98
CA ILE A 69 2.20 7.99 -1.56
C ILE A 69 2.20 8.07 -3.08
N ALA A 70 1.23 8.78 -3.66
CA ALA A 70 1.15 8.95 -5.11
C ALA A 70 2.41 9.60 -5.66
N GLU A 71 2.89 10.67 -5.02
CA GLU A 71 4.08 11.37 -5.47
C GLU A 71 5.33 10.50 -5.32
N ALA A 72 5.44 9.75 -4.24
CA ALA A 72 6.55 8.83 -4.04
C ALA A 72 6.64 7.81 -5.18
N ILE A 73 5.50 7.30 -5.63
CA ILE A 73 5.47 6.32 -6.72
C ILE A 73 5.85 6.97 -8.06
N VAL A 74 5.32 8.16 -8.33
CA VAL A 74 5.60 8.87 -9.59
C VAL A 74 7.07 9.28 -9.70
N THR A 75 7.70 9.62 -8.58
CA THR A 75 9.11 10.05 -8.56
C THR A 75 10.10 8.90 -8.35
N MET A 76 9.60 7.70 -8.14
CA MET A 76 10.44 6.51 -7.94
C MET A 76 11.23 6.19 -9.22
N ASP A 77 12.53 5.97 -9.10
CA ASP A 77 13.39 5.70 -10.25
C ASP A 77 14.46 4.65 -9.88
N PRO A 78 14.33 3.41 -10.38
CA PRO A 78 13.21 2.89 -11.18
C PRO A 78 11.95 2.70 -10.35
N PRO A 79 10.76 2.68 -10.96
CA PRO A 79 9.50 2.47 -10.22
C PRO A 79 9.31 0.99 -9.89
N ALA A 80 10.19 0.48 -9.04
CA ALA A 80 10.25 -0.94 -8.73
C ALA A 80 10.74 -1.20 -7.32
N ILE A 81 10.26 -2.31 -6.75
CA ILE A 81 10.76 -2.86 -5.49
C ILE A 81 11.72 -4.00 -5.82
N GLU A 82 12.93 -3.96 -5.26
CA GLU A 82 13.92 -5.00 -5.47
C GLU A 82 13.57 -6.25 -4.66
N LEU A 83 13.67 -7.40 -5.30
CA LEU A 83 13.46 -8.73 -4.70
C LEU A 83 14.74 -9.55 -4.84
N ASP A 84 14.84 -10.65 -4.09
CA ASP A 84 15.98 -11.58 -4.21
C ASP A 84 16.10 -12.16 -5.60
N THR A 85 14.97 -12.33 -6.29
CA THR A 85 14.90 -13.04 -7.57
C THR A 85 14.46 -12.16 -8.74
N GLY A 86 14.45 -10.84 -8.56
CA GLY A 86 14.01 -9.94 -9.63
C GLY A 86 13.45 -8.64 -9.07
N ARG A 87 12.40 -8.13 -9.70
CA ARG A 87 11.80 -6.84 -9.36
C ARG A 87 10.29 -6.90 -9.41
N LEU A 88 9.66 -6.07 -8.58
CA LEU A 88 8.22 -5.81 -8.63
C LEU A 88 8.04 -4.38 -9.11
N TYR A 89 7.63 -4.21 -10.38
CA TYR A 89 7.35 -2.90 -10.95
C TYR A 89 6.00 -2.40 -10.47
N ILE A 90 5.93 -1.11 -10.13
CA ILE A 90 4.76 -0.50 -9.53
C ILE A 90 4.31 0.71 -10.33
N THR A 91 3.00 0.81 -10.57
CA THR A 91 2.35 2.01 -11.10
C THR A 91 1.08 2.28 -10.32
N LYS A 92 0.57 3.51 -10.42
CA LYS A 92 -0.72 3.83 -9.80
C LYS A 92 -1.84 3.06 -10.47
N GLY A 93 -2.74 2.51 -9.67
CA GLY A 93 -3.97 1.90 -10.18
C GLY A 93 -4.97 2.96 -10.62
N ASN A 94 -6.11 2.50 -11.13
CA ASN A 94 -7.18 3.37 -11.58
C ASN A 94 -8.53 2.84 -11.05
N PRO A 95 -9.14 3.49 -10.04
CA PRO A 95 -8.65 4.67 -9.33
C PRO A 95 -7.46 4.36 -8.44
N PHE A 96 -6.61 5.36 -8.21
CA PHE A 96 -5.46 5.21 -7.31
C PHE A 96 -5.90 5.17 -5.86
N ALA A 97 -6.73 6.12 -5.44
CA ALA A 97 -7.19 6.24 -4.06
C ALA A 97 -8.70 6.39 -4.02
N GLN A 98 -9.33 5.74 -3.06
CA GLN A 98 -10.78 5.74 -2.94
C GLN A 98 -11.19 5.80 -1.48
N ARG A 99 -12.04 6.78 -1.14
CA ARG A 99 -12.62 6.89 0.20
C ARG A 99 -13.55 5.72 0.45
N MET A 100 -13.41 5.12 1.63
CA MET A 100 -14.26 4.01 2.06
C MET A 100 -15.11 4.45 3.25
N THR A 101 -16.36 4.01 3.27
CA THR A 101 -17.26 4.28 4.39
C THR A 101 -16.97 3.29 5.52
N ASP A 102 -16.90 3.81 6.75
CA ASP A 102 -16.80 3.00 7.95
C ASP A 102 -18.01 3.27 8.83
N GLU A 103 -18.44 2.28 9.62
CA GLU A 103 -19.56 2.44 10.55
C GLU A 103 -19.24 3.43 11.66
N ASP A 104 -17.98 3.49 12.09
CA ASP A 104 -17.52 4.44 13.08
C ASP A 104 -17.24 5.79 12.42
N ARG A 105 -17.98 6.82 12.83
CA ARG A 105 -17.86 8.16 12.27
C ARG A 105 -16.54 8.85 12.61
N THR A 106 -15.78 8.31 13.57
CA THR A 106 -14.49 8.84 13.95
C THR A 106 -13.34 8.17 13.18
N VAL A 107 -13.65 7.22 12.28
CA VAL A 107 -12.67 6.52 11.49
C VAL A 107 -12.80 6.92 10.03
N ARG A 108 -11.68 7.27 9.43
CA ARG A 108 -11.56 7.49 7.98
C ARG A 108 -10.67 6.42 7.40
N ARG A 109 -11.15 5.82 6.32
CA ARG A 109 -10.41 4.79 5.60
C ARG A 109 -10.30 5.19 4.14
N MET A 110 -9.10 5.04 3.58
CA MET A 110 -8.88 5.28 2.16
C MET A 110 -8.14 4.07 1.58
N TYR A 111 -8.74 3.48 0.56
CA TYR A 111 -8.17 2.36 -0.17
C TYR A 111 -7.18 2.88 -1.21
N ILE A 112 -5.96 2.36 -1.19
CA ILE A 112 -4.91 2.71 -2.13
C ILE A 112 -4.70 1.53 -3.05
N ASN A 113 -4.84 1.76 -4.34
CA ASN A 113 -4.72 0.71 -5.34
C ASN A 113 -3.52 0.99 -6.26
N LEU A 114 -2.59 0.05 -6.25
CA LEU A 114 -1.43 0.07 -7.13
C LEU A 114 -1.52 -1.09 -8.09
N ARG A 115 -1.02 -0.89 -9.29
CA ARG A 115 -0.82 -1.96 -10.25
C ARG A 115 0.63 -2.40 -10.15
N ALA A 116 0.85 -3.69 -10.05
CA ALA A 116 2.18 -4.24 -9.91
C ALA A 116 2.38 -5.40 -10.87
N GLU A 117 3.63 -5.63 -11.25
CA GLU A 117 3.99 -6.70 -12.15
C GLU A 117 5.32 -7.30 -11.68
N TYR A 118 5.32 -8.62 -11.43
CA TYR A 118 6.53 -9.32 -11.04
C TYR A 118 7.36 -9.63 -12.28
N LEU A 119 8.62 -9.18 -12.26
CA LEU A 119 9.61 -9.54 -13.26
C LEU A 119 10.74 -10.25 -12.54
N THR A 120 10.67 -11.55 -12.51
CA THR A 120 11.66 -12.41 -11.87
C THR A 120 12.33 -13.28 -12.91
N ASN A 121 13.48 -13.84 -12.56
CA ASN A 121 14.23 -14.66 -13.50
C ASN A 121 13.66 -16.09 -13.66
N TYR A 122 12.62 -16.42 -12.92
CA TYR A 122 11.95 -17.72 -13.01
C TYR A 122 10.62 -17.72 -12.27
#